data_eaad0dfb59f778204356960a61de385a
#
_entry.id   eaad0dfb59f778204356960a61de385a
#
_cell.length_a   1.000
_cell.length_b   1.000
_cell.length_c   1.000
_cell.angle_alpha   90.00
_cell.angle_beta   90.00
_cell.angle_gamma   90.00
#
_symmetry.space_group_name_H-M   'P 1'
#
loop_
_entity.id
_entity.type
_entity.pdbx_description
1 polymer ?
#
loop_
_entity_poly.entity_id
_entity_poly.type
_entity_poly.pdbx_seq_one_letter_code
_entity_poly.pdbx_strand_id
1 'polypeptide(L)'
;RANRSRVEYYWTLTPTVLLRFLKDMEKGESLTYVDADMLFFSSAEAVFDEMEGKSVLIHGHNFPPRYASFAVNGLYNVGLVSFRNDGEGLRVLNWWRERCNEWCYDRCEDGKMGDQKYLESFPSLTTRLAVAQNPGIGVAPWNYTGYSLDGQGEAPRVNGTPTVFFHYHSAAYIAPGCLAPCTDLHYPCATCCASSRCPTWKPWTRLWRKSEK
;
A
#
# COMPACT_ATOMS: atom_id res chain seq x y z
N ARG A 1 10.21 22.29 -4.72
CA ARG A 1 8.87 22.33 -5.36
C ARG A 1 8.95 22.77 -6.83
N ALA A 2 9.80 23.72 -7.18
CA ALA A 2 9.85 24.28 -8.53
C ALA A 2 10.27 23.27 -9.63
N ASN A 3 10.91 22.19 -9.28
CA ASN A 3 11.45 21.17 -10.20
C ASN A 3 10.71 19.81 -10.14
N ARG A 4 9.55 19.74 -9.46
CA ARG A 4 8.77 18.51 -9.29
C ARG A 4 7.32 18.76 -9.67
N SER A 5 6.69 17.77 -10.31
CA SER A 5 5.25 17.74 -10.53
C SER A 5 4.50 17.69 -9.18
N ARG A 6 3.16 17.84 -9.23
CA ARG A 6 2.33 17.79 -8.02
C ARG A 6 2.39 16.43 -7.34
N VAL A 7 2.39 15.34 -8.09
CA VAL A 7 2.47 13.98 -7.54
C VAL A 7 3.84 13.70 -6.94
N GLU A 8 4.92 14.04 -7.65
CA GLU A 8 6.29 13.90 -7.15
C GLU A 8 6.53 14.72 -5.87
N TYR A 9 5.88 15.87 -5.76
CA TYR A 9 5.93 16.68 -4.56
C TYR A 9 5.23 15.98 -3.37
N TYR A 10 4.08 15.33 -3.61
CA TYR A 10 3.40 14.56 -2.56
C TYR A 10 4.24 13.38 -2.10
N TRP A 11 4.79 12.59 -3.01
CA TRP A 11 5.70 11.50 -2.69
C TRP A 11 6.91 11.97 -1.86
N THR A 12 7.49 13.12 -2.23
CA THR A 12 8.60 13.72 -1.45
C THR A 12 8.18 14.11 -0.05
N LEU A 13 6.94 14.55 0.14
CA LEU A 13 6.44 14.97 1.45
C LEU A 13 6.11 13.81 2.38
N THR A 14 5.72 12.65 1.87
CA THR A 14 5.29 11.49 2.66
C THR A 14 6.24 11.21 3.84
N PRO A 15 7.54 10.94 3.65
CA PRO A 15 8.43 10.67 4.79
C PRO A 15 8.69 11.92 5.66
N THR A 16 8.57 13.13 5.11
CA THR A 16 8.73 14.37 5.88
C THR A 16 7.58 14.57 6.87
N VAL A 17 6.35 14.36 6.40
CA VAL A 17 5.13 14.46 7.22
C VAL A 17 5.12 13.38 8.30
N LEU A 18 5.43 12.13 7.93
CA LEU A 18 5.55 11.03 8.88
C LEU A 18 6.57 11.34 9.98
N LEU A 19 7.76 11.81 9.61
CA LEU A 19 8.80 12.13 10.59
C LEU A 19 8.38 13.25 11.54
N ARG A 20 7.62 14.23 11.03
CA ARG A 20 7.09 15.32 11.86
C ARG A 20 6.11 14.80 12.91
N PHE A 21 5.13 13.98 12.50
CA PHE A 21 4.15 13.42 13.42
C PHE A 21 4.76 12.40 14.38
N LEU A 22 5.63 11.51 13.89
CA LEU A 22 6.25 10.48 14.73
C LEU A 22 7.05 11.07 15.88
N LYS A 23 7.73 12.20 15.66
CA LYS A 23 8.50 12.89 16.71
C LYS A 23 7.66 13.49 17.83
N ASP A 24 6.39 13.77 17.56
CA ASP A 24 5.45 14.34 18.53
C ASP A 24 4.72 13.25 19.35
N MET A 25 4.83 11.99 18.95
CA MET A 25 4.25 10.84 19.64
C MET A 25 5.11 10.40 20.83
N GLU A 26 4.54 9.59 21.72
CA GLU A 26 5.30 9.00 22.83
C GLU A 26 6.30 7.96 22.34
N LYS A 27 7.38 7.76 23.10
CA LYS A 27 8.39 6.73 22.77
C LYS A 27 7.75 5.35 22.80
N GLY A 28 8.02 4.57 21.76
CA GLY A 28 7.51 3.22 21.58
C GLY A 28 6.19 3.15 20.82
N GLU A 29 5.47 4.24 20.64
CA GLU A 29 4.28 4.29 19.78
C GLU A 29 4.67 4.12 18.30
N SER A 30 3.71 3.71 17.50
CA SER A 30 3.90 3.48 16.07
C SER A 30 2.95 4.34 15.24
N LEU A 31 3.49 4.95 14.19
CA LEU A 31 2.75 5.72 13.20
C LEU A 31 2.68 4.93 11.90
N THR A 32 1.49 4.75 11.35
CA THR A 32 1.27 4.09 10.07
C THR A 32 0.77 5.10 9.05
N TYR A 33 1.45 5.18 7.92
CA TYR A 33 0.95 5.83 6.72
C TYR A 33 0.04 4.88 5.95
N VAL A 34 -1.03 5.39 5.40
CA VAL A 34 -1.98 4.64 4.55
C VAL A 34 -2.40 5.54 3.40
N ASP A 35 -2.35 5.04 2.17
CA ASP A 35 -2.88 5.73 1.00
C ASP A 35 -4.40 5.87 1.10
N ALA A 36 -4.93 6.98 0.59
CA ALA A 36 -6.35 7.32 0.71
C ALA A 36 -7.29 6.42 -0.13
N ASP A 37 -6.75 5.64 -1.05
CA ASP A 37 -7.46 4.69 -1.91
C ASP A 37 -7.41 3.25 -1.40
N MET A 38 -7.22 3.06 -0.09
CA MET A 38 -7.30 1.78 0.59
C MET A 38 -8.61 1.59 1.34
N LEU A 39 -9.15 0.37 1.31
CA LEU A 39 -10.31 -0.03 2.10
C LEU A 39 -9.96 -1.23 2.98
N PHE A 40 -10.19 -1.11 4.29
CA PHE A 40 -10.01 -2.19 5.24
C PHE A 40 -11.26 -3.06 5.32
N PHE A 41 -11.07 -4.37 5.29
CA PHE A 41 -12.11 -5.42 5.38
C PHE A 41 -12.07 -6.17 6.70
N SER A 42 -10.93 -6.11 7.41
CA SER A 42 -10.79 -6.67 8.75
C SER A 42 -9.96 -5.71 9.62
N SER A 43 -9.75 -6.09 10.89
CA SER A 43 -9.00 -5.26 11.84
C SER A 43 -7.59 -4.96 11.33
N ALA A 44 -7.15 -3.71 11.50
CA ALA A 44 -5.77 -3.30 11.27
C ALA A 44 -4.79 -3.91 12.31
N GLU A 45 -5.28 -4.54 13.38
CA GLU A 45 -4.44 -5.25 14.36
C GLU A 45 -3.49 -6.24 13.69
N ALA A 46 -3.95 -6.94 12.63
CA ALA A 46 -3.09 -7.84 11.87
C ALA A 46 -1.82 -7.19 11.30
N VAL A 47 -1.84 -5.89 11.05
CA VAL A 47 -0.65 -5.11 10.64
C VAL A 47 0.27 -4.88 11.83
N PHE A 48 -0.30 -4.55 12.99
CA PHE A 48 0.46 -4.28 14.21
C PHE A 48 1.06 -5.55 14.81
N ASP A 49 0.37 -6.68 14.69
CA ASP A 49 0.89 -7.99 15.11
C ASP A 49 2.18 -8.33 14.36
N GLU A 50 2.23 -8.07 13.05
CA GLU A 50 3.45 -8.27 12.25
C GLU A 50 4.59 -7.28 12.60
N MET A 51 4.25 -6.17 13.24
CA MET A 51 5.23 -5.18 13.69
C MET A 51 5.75 -5.46 15.11
N GLU A 52 5.27 -6.52 15.79
CA GLU A 52 5.72 -6.82 17.14
C GLU A 52 7.24 -6.98 17.23
N GLY A 53 7.88 -6.29 18.19
CA GLY A 53 9.34 -6.31 18.35
C GLY A 53 10.13 -5.63 17.24
N LYS A 54 9.48 -5.00 16.26
CA LYS A 54 10.10 -4.31 15.13
C LYS A 54 9.95 -2.80 15.24
N SER A 55 10.75 -2.07 14.45
CA SER A 55 10.74 -0.61 14.41
C SER A 55 10.19 -0.07 13.09
N VAL A 56 10.17 -0.89 12.04
CA VAL A 56 9.65 -0.54 10.71
C VAL A 56 8.85 -1.71 10.15
N LEU A 57 7.73 -1.43 9.48
CA LEU A 57 6.97 -2.41 8.73
C LEU A 57 6.71 -1.89 7.31
N ILE A 58 6.93 -2.76 6.32
CA ILE A 58 6.59 -2.58 4.91
C ILE A 58 5.88 -3.83 4.38
N HIS A 59 5.24 -3.73 3.22
CA HIS A 59 4.67 -4.90 2.54
C HIS A 59 5.07 -4.98 1.07
N GLY A 60 5.07 -6.20 0.53
CA GLY A 60 5.42 -6.46 -0.87
C GLY A 60 4.30 -6.09 -1.83
N HIS A 61 4.65 -5.77 -3.09
CA HIS A 61 3.70 -5.76 -4.19
C HIS A 61 3.17 -7.17 -4.49
N ASN A 62 3.98 -8.19 -4.22
CA ASN A 62 3.63 -9.60 -4.47
C ASN A 62 3.15 -9.85 -5.91
N PHE A 63 3.87 -9.29 -6.88
CA PHE A 63 3.55 -9.45 -8.30
C PHE A 63 3.54 -10.93 -8.71
N PRO A 64 2.45 -11.45 -9.30
CA PRO A 64 2.45 -12.77 -9.90
C PRO A 64 3.40 -12.79 -11.13
N PRO A 65 3.81 -13.97 -11.61
CA PRO A 65 4.81 -14.10 -12.70
C PRO A 65 4.51 -13.23 -13.93
N ARG A 66 3.25 -13.08 -14.31
CA ARG A 66 2.83 -12.25 -15.46
C ARG A 66 3.10 -10.75 -15.28
N TYR A 67 3.28 -10.28 -14.06
CA TYR A 67 3.57 -8.88 -13.71
C TYR A 67 4.95 -8.69 -13.10
N ALA A 68 5.83 -9.71 -13.14
CA ALA A 68 7.16 -9.63 -12.54
C ALA A 68 8.01 -8.47 -13.08
N SER A 69 7.80 -8.06 -14.34
CA SER A 69 8.51 -6.92 -14.95
C SER A 69 8.22 -5.59 -14.25
N PHE A 70 7.07 -5.44 -13.58
CA PHE A 70 6.73 -4.23 -12.83
C PHE A 70 7.53 -4.07 -11.52
N ALA A 71 8.28 -5.09 -11.10
CA ALA A 71 9.23 -4.97 -9.99
C ALA A 71 10.31 -3.89 -10.22
N VAL A 72 10.48 -3.43 -11.46
CA VAL A 72 11.32 -2.26 -11.78
C VAL A 72 10.87 -1.02 -11.01
N ASN A 73 9.58 -0.87 -10.74
CA ASN A 73 9.01 0.23 -9.98
C ASN A 73 9.16 0.06 -8.45
N GLY A 74 9.53 -1.12 -7.98
CA GLY A 74 9.75 -1.45 -6.57
C GLY A 74 9.16 -2.80 -6.19
N LEU A 75 9.89 -3.55 -5.35
CA LEU A 75 9.42 -4.81 -4.77
C LEU A 75 8.38 -4.58 -3.66
N TYR A 76 8.46 -3.45 -2.97
CA TYR A 76 7.59 -3.07 -1.86
C TYR A 76 6.67 -1.94 -2.27
N ASN A 77 5.45 -1.93 -1.73
CA ASN A 77 4.48 -0.87 -1.96
C ASN A 77 4.50 0.14 -0.81
N VAL A 78 4.52 1.42 -1.15
CA VAL A 78 4.56 2.52 -0.19
C VAL A 78 3.20 2.83 0.43
N GLY A 79 2.12 2.31 -0.13
CA GLY A 79 0.76 2.64 0.28
C GLY A 79 0.41 2.30 1.74
N LEU A 80 1.17 1.38 2.37
CA LEU A 80 1.15 1.20 3.81
C LEU A 80 2.58 0.99 4.31
N VAL A 81 3.05 1.88 5.18
CA VAL A 81 4.33 1.77 5.87
C VAL A 81 4.18 2.22 7.33
N SER A 82 4.83 1.53 8.26
CA SER A 82 4.75 1.86 9.69
C SER A 82 6.14 2.09 10.26
N PHE A 83 6.23 3.05 11.18
CA PHE A 83 7.45 3.37 11.90
C PHE A 83 7.14 3.52 13.39
N ARG A 84 7.99 2.92 14.24
CA ARG A 84 7.95 3.09 15.69
C ARG A 84 8.75 4.32 16.11
N ASN A 85 8.26 5.06 17.07
CA ASN A 85 9.01 6.15 17.69
C ASN A 85 10.10 5.59 18.60
N ASP A 86 11.14 5.04 17.99
CA ASP A 86 12.39 4.60 18.63
C ASP A 86 13.59 4.99 17.76
N GLY A 87 14.80 4.71 18.26
CA GLY A 87 16.04 5.12 17.57
C GLY A 87 16.15 4.54 16.14
N GLU A 88 15.73 3.30 15.91
CA GLU A 88 15.81 2.65 14.60
C GLU A 88 14.74 3.16 13.65
N GLY A 89 13.48 3.25 14.09
CA GLY A 89 12.37 3.76 13.28
C GLY A 89 12.62 5.19 12.80
N LEU A 90 13.04 6.06 13.72
CA LEU A 90 13.40 7.45 13.40
C LEU A 90 14.59 7.54 12.44
N ARG A 91 15.60 6.69 12.60
CA ARG A 91 16.79 6.67 11.75
C ARG A 91 16.44 6.26 10.32
N VAL A 92 15.68 5.18 10.15
CA VAL A 92 15.27 4.69 8.82
C VAL A 92 14.34 5.69 8.14
N LEU A 93 13.36 6.24 8.87
CA LEU A 93 12.44 7.26 8.34
C LEU A 93 13.17 8.54 7.92
N ASN A 94 14.14 9.00 8.73
CA ASN A 94 14.94 10.17 8.36
C ASN A 94 15.81 9.90 7.12
N TRP A 95 16.42 8.72 7.00
CA TRP A 95 17.16 8.31 5.81
C TRP A 95 16.25 8.33 4.57
N TRP A 96 15.05 7.77 4.64
CA TRP A 96 14.09 7.78 3.53
C TRP A 96 13.72 9.21 3.12
N ARG A 97 13.45 10.09 4.10
CA ARG A 97 13.18 11.51 3.86
C ARG A 97 14.33 12.20 3.11
N GLU A 98 15.56 11.94 3.52
CA GLU A 98 16.73 12.54 2.87
C GLU A 98 16.84 12.09 1.41
N ARG A 99 16.68 10.79 1.14
CA ARG A 99 16.69 10.27 -0.22
C ARG A 99 15.59 10.86 -1.09
N CYS A 100 14.36 10.96 -0.56
CA CYS A 100 13.24 11.58 -1.28
C CYS A 100 13.47 13.08 -1.53
N ASN A 101 14.12 13.79 -0.63
CA ASN A 101 14.48 15.19 -0.84
C ASN A 101 15.54 15.36 -1.93
N GLU A 102 16.50 14.46 -2.01
CA GLU A 102 17.56 14.48 -3.04
C GLU A 102 16.97 14.13 -4.42
N TRP A 103 16.22 13.03 -4.49
CA TRP A 103 15.64 12.55 -5.74
C TRP A 103 14.31 11.84 -5.47
N CYS A 104 13.23 12.27 -6.14
CA CYS A 104 11.92 11.64 -6.06
C CYS A 104 11.10 12.08 -7.28
N TYR A 105 11.22 11.34 -8.39
CA TYR A 105 10.58 11.65 -9.66
C TYR A 105 9.78 10.46 -10.18
N ASP A 106 8.75 10.73 -10.99
CA ASP A 106 7.89 9.73 -11.62
C ASP A 106 8.54 9.16 -12.88
N ARG A 107 9.69 8.53 -12.68
CA ARG A 107 10.44 7.80 -13.71
C ARG A 107 11.43 6.85 -13.08
N CYS A 108 11.77 5.79 -13.81
CA CYS A 108 12.86 4.89 -13.43
C CYS A 108 14.20 5.47 -13.91
N GLU A 109 15.12 5.76 -13.01
CA GLU A 109 16.44 6.32 -13.31
C GLU A 109 17.46 5.86 -12.26
N ASP A 110 18.56 5.24 -12.67
CA ASP A 110 19.66 4.79 -11.80
C ASP A 110 19.19 3.95 -10.59
N GLY A 111 18.24 3.04 -10.81
CA GLY A 111 17.68 2.19 -9.75
C GLY A 111 16.74 2.92 -8.78
N LYS A 112 16.29 4.12 -9.12
CA LYS A 112 15.33 4.93 -8.34
C LYS A 112 14.01 5.03 -9.07
N MET A 113 12.92 5.15 -8.32
CA MET A 113 11.56 5.40 -8.82
C MET A 113 10.71 5.94 -7.66
N GLY A 114 10.26 7.19 -7.77
CA GLY A 114 9.46 7.85 -6.73
C GLY A 114 10.07 7.78 -5.34
N ASP A 115 9.22 7.69 -4.34
CA ASP A 115 9.58 7.42 -2.95
C ASP A 115 9.64 5.91 -2.64
N GLN A 116 8.95 5.11 -3.43
CA GLN A 116 8.70 3.68 -3.20
C GLN A 116 9.95 2.81 -3.37
N LYS A 117 10.77 3.06 -4.40
CA LYS A 117 11.95 2.24 -4.70
C LYS A 117 12.99 2.25 -3.57
N TYR A 118 13.00 3.28 -2.76
CA TYR A 118 13.88 3.37 -1.59
C TYR A 118 13.59 2.34 -0.51
N LEU A 119 12.36 1.80 -0.44
CA LEU A 119 12.00 0.77 0.52
C LEU A 119 12.85 -0.50 0.36
N GLU A 120 13.38 -0.76 -0.84
CA GLU A 120 14.29 -1.89 -1.10
C GLU A 120 15.62 -1.80 -0.35
N SER A 121 16.00 -0.63 0.12
CA SER A 121 17.18 -0.45 0.96
C SER A 121 16.92 -0.74 2.45
N PHE A 122 15.65 -0.75 2.89
CA PHE A 122 15.34 -0.92 4.33
C PHE A 122 15.89 -2.21 4.94
N PRO A 123 15.88 -3.38 4.24
CA PRO A 123 16.49 -4.59 4.78
C PRO A 123 17.99 -4.48 5.11
N SER A 124 18.71 -3.61 4.38
CA SER A 124 20.12 -3.35 4.65
C SER A 124 20.36 -2.29 5.73
N LEU A 125 19.35 -1.47 6.00
CA LEU A 125 19.45 -0.39 6.99
C LEU A 125 19.19 -0.88 8.41
N THR A 126 18.28 -1.85 8.60
CA THR A 126 17.91 -2.30 9.96
C THR A 126 17.50 -3.76 10.00
N THR A 127 17.89 -4.46 11.05
CA THR A 127 17.41 -5.81 11.39
C THR A 127 16.04 -5.79 12.09
N ARG A 128 15.55 -4.60 12.46
CA ARG A 128 14.25 -4.41 13.09
C ARG A 128 13.16 -4.06 12.07
N LEU A 129 13.28 -4.58 10.86
CA LEU A 129 12.29 -4.51 9.80
C LEU A 129 11.34 -5.72 9.88
N ALA A 130 10.06 -5.46 9.76
CA ALA A 130 9.05 -6.44 9.35
C ALA A 130 8.71 -6.24 7.87
N VAL A 131 8.72 -7.31 7.11
CA VAL A 131 8.10 -7.38 5.78
C VAL A 131 6.87 -8.24 5.94
N ALA A 132 5.69 -7.66 5.78
CA ALA A 132 4.42 -8.34 6.06
C ALA A 132 4.30 -9.67 5.30
N GLN A 133 3.96 -10.73 6.02
CA GLN A 133 3.81 -12.09 5.51
C GLN A 133 2.34 -12.50 5.37
N ASN A 134 1.44 -11.84 6.09
CA ASN A 134 0.01 -12.10 6.02
C ASN A 134 -0.51 -11.77 4.60
N PRO A 135 -1.03 -12.75 3.83
CA PRO A 135 -1.47 -12.53 2.45
C PRO A 135 -2.68 -11.58 2.34
N GLY A 136 -3.38 -11.34 3.45
CA GLY A 136 -4.46 -10.34 3.52
C GLY A 136 -3.98 -8.90 3.54
N ILE A 137 -2.67 -8.65 3.75
CA ILE A 137 -2.06 -7.32 3.75
C ILE A 137 -1.56 -7.01 2.34
N GLY A 138 -2.04 -5.91 1.75
CA GLY A 138 -1.56 -5.43 0.46
C GLY A 138 -2.19 -6.09 -0.76
N VAL A 139 -3.44 -6.58 -0.64
CA VAL A 139 -4.19 -7.06 -1.80
C VAL A 139 -4.53 -5.88 -2.72
N ALA A 140 -4.31 -6.05 -4.03
CA ALA A 140 -4.39 -4.95 -4.99
C ALA A 140 -4.65 -5.44 -6.43
N PRO A 141 -4.96 -4.56 -7.40
CA PRO A 141 -5.18 -4.93 -8.80
C PRO A 141 -4.01 -5.69 -9.44
N TRP A 142 -2.80 -5.43 -9.01
CA TRP A 142 -1.60 -6.06 -9.57
C TRP A 142 -1.32 -7.48 -9.03
N ASN A 143 -1.88 -7.89 -7.90
CA ASN A 143 -1.56 -9.17 -7.28
C ASN A 143 -2.74 -10.08 -6.99
N TYR A 144 -3.99 -9.56 -6.93
CA TYR A 144 -5.17 -10.35 -6.53
C TYR A 144 -5.36 -11.63 -7.34
N THR A 145 -4.92 -11.65 -8.59
CA THR A 145 -5.02 -12.82 -9.47
C THR A 145 -3.96 -13.89 -9.19
N GLY A 146 -2.99 -13.59 -8.34
CA GLY A 146 -2.03 -14.56 -7.82
C GLY A 146 -2.53 -15.33 -6.60
N TYR A 147 -3.72 -14.98 -6.10
CA TYR A 147 -4.31 -15.57 -4.90
C TYR A 147 -5.56 -16.40 -5.23
N SER A 148 -5.83 -17.41 -4.40
CA SER A 148 -7.16 -18.01 -4.30
C SER A 148 -8.06 -17.04 -3.54
N LEU A 149 -9.13 -16.59 -4.18
CA LEU A 149 -10.09 -15.67 -3.58
C LEU A 149 -11.34 -16.43 -3.18
N ASP A 150 -11.70 -16.35 -1.93
CA ASP A 150 -12.92 -16.93 -1.38
C ASP A 150 -13.64 -15.93 -0.44
N GLY A 151 -14.72 -16.37 0.18
CA GLY A 151 -15.51 -15.54 1.08
C GLY A 151 -16.80 -15.07 0.42
N GLN A 152 -17.88 -15.77 0.79
CA GLN A 152 -19.24 -15.30 0.53
C GLN A 152 -19.66 -14.43 1.70
N GLY A 153 -19.76 -13.11 1.51
CA GLY A 153 -20.23 -12.21 2.55
C GLY A 153 -19.41 -10.94 2.74
N GLU A 154 -19.36 -10.44 3.97
CA GLU A 154 -18.77 -9.14 4.31
C GLU A 154 -17.24 -9.14 4.42
N ALA A 155 -16.60 -10.31 4.51
CA ALA A 155 -15.17 -10.45 4.71
C ALA A 155 -14.53 -11.34 3.61
N PRO A 156 -14.02 -10.72 2.53
CA PRO A 156 -13.26 -11.45 1.51
C PRO A 156 -12.01 -12.09 2.12
N ARG A 157 -11.60 -13.24 1.57
CA ARG A 157 -10.42 -13.98 2.01
C ARG A 157 -9.50 -14.22 0.82
N VAL A 158 -8.21 -14.17 1.09
CA VAL A 158 -7.15 -14.54 0.15
C VAL A 158 -6.37 -15.74 0.71
N ASN A 159 -6.27 -16.81 -0.06
CA ASN A 159 -5.64 -18.06 0.37
C ASN A 159 -6.16 -18.56 1.73
N GLY A 160 -7.49 -18.44 1.96
CA GLY A 160 -8.13 -18.79 3.23
C GLY A 160 -7.91 -17.81 4.39
N THR A 161 -7.10 -16.76 4.24
CA THR A 161 -6.84 -15.73 5.26
C THR A 161 -7.75 -14.52 5.04
N PRO A 162 -8.32 -13.92 6.12
CA PRO A 162 -9.11 -12.70 5.97
C PRO A 162 -8.30 -11.60 5.28
N THR A 163 -8.91 -10.92 4.30
CA THR A 163 -8.29 -9.73 3.71
C THR A 163 -8.27 -8.61 4.74
N VAL A 164 -7.08 -8.05 4.99
CA VAL A 164 -6.93 -6.91 5.89
C VAL A 164 -7.34 -5.65 5.15
N PHE A 165 -6.73 -5.38 4.00
CA PHE A 165 -7.13 -4.26 3.15
C PHE A 165 -6.93 -4.57 1.65
N PHE A 166 -7.66 -3.81 0.83
CA PHE A 166 -7.46 -3.75 -0.61
C PHE A 166 -7.04 -2.33 -1.01
N HIS A 167 -5.97 -2.23 -1.79
CA HIS A 167 -5.49 -0.98 -2.37
C HIS A 167 -6.14 -0.77 -3.74
N TYR A 168 -7.04 0.19 -3.83
CA TYR A 168 -7.81 0.51 -5.05
C TYR A 168 -7.01 1.42 -5.98
N HIS A 169 -5.79 1.02 -6.31
CA HIS A 169 -4.91 1.79 -7.19
C HIS A 169 -5.61 2.26 -8.46
N SER A 170 -5.56 3.56 -8.73
CA SER A 170 -6.23 4.18 -9.88
C SER A 170 -7.75 3.95 -9.93
N ALA A 171 -8.40 3.80 -8.79
CA ALA A 171 -9.86 3.76 -8.75
C ALA A 171 -10.46 5.07 -9.23
N ALA A 172 -11.53 4.99 -10.02
CA ALA A 172 -12.22 6.16 -10.54
C ALA A 172 -13.74 6.03 -10.39
N TYR A 173 -14.35 7.13 -9.98
CA TYR A 173 -15.80 7.26 -9.97
C TYR A 173 -16.28 7.57 -11.41
N ILE A 174 -16.97 6.63 -12.05
CA ILE A 174 -17.37 6.75 -13.46
C ILE A 174 -18.75 7.38 -13.59
N ALA A 175 -19.69 7.02 -12.72
CA ALA A 175 -21.05 7.53 -12.70
C ALA A 175 -21.68 7.30 -11.31
N PRO A 176 -22.82 7.92 -10.98
CA PRO A 176 -23.54 7.67 -9.74
C PRO A 176 -23.71 6.16 -9.47
N GLY A 177 -23.20 5.69 -8.33
CA GLY A 177 -23.20 4.27 -7.97
C GLY A 177 -22.27 3.35 -8.80
N CYS A 178 -21.35 3.92 -9.60
CA CYS A 178 -20.41 3.16 -10.44
C CYS A 178 -18.96 3.55 -10.18
N LEU A 179 -18.22 2.70 -9.47
CA LEU A 179 -16.78 2.81 -9.24
C LEU A 179 -16.06 1.83 -10.17
N ALA A 180 -15.06 2.31 -10.93
CA ALA A 180 -14.05 1.46 -11.53
C ALA A 180 -12.97 1.21 -10.48
N PRO A 181 -12.78 -0.03 -10.01
CA PRO A 181 -11.83 -0.31 -8.93
C PRO A 181 -10.36 -0.17 -9.35
N CYS A 182 -10.10 -0.14 -10.65
CA CYS A 182 -8.81 0.18 -11.25
C CYS A 182 -9.02 0.64 -12.69
N THR A 183 -8.49 1.79 -13.05
CA THR A 183 -8.49 2.31 -14.45
C THR A 183 -7.12 2.17 -15.11
N ASP A 184 -6.13 1.63 -14.42
CA ASP A 184 -4.80 1.39 -14.97
C ASP A 184 -4.87 0.27 -16.02
N LEU A 185 -4.47 0.59 -17.25
CA LEU A 185 -4.47 -0.34 -18.38
C LEU A 185 -3.45 -1.48 -18.22
N HIS A 186 -2.45 -1.32 -17.37
CA HIS A 186 -1.46 -2.36 -17.08
C HIS A 186 -2.02 -3.48 -16.21
N TYR A 187 -3.06 -3.18 -15.41
CA TYR A 187 -3.73 -4.13 -14.55
C TYR A 187 -5.20 -4.24 -14.96
N PRO A 188 -5.51 -5.00 -16.04
CA PRO A 188 -6.89 -5.12 -16.51
C PRO A 188 -7.74 -5.75 -15.42
N CYS A 189 -8.21 -4.90 -14.54
CA CYS A 189 -9.30 -5.22 -13.66
C CYS A 189 -10.53 -5.21 -14.52
N ALA A 190 -11.21 -6.35 -14.62
CA ALA A 190 -12.47 -6.41 -15.35
C ALA A 190 -13.33 -5.23 -14.92
N THR A 191 -13.65 -4.34 -15.85
CA THR A 191 -14.43 -3.12 -15.63
C THR A 191 -15.78 -3.52 -15.05
N CYS A 192 -15.81 -3.68 -13.75
CA CYS A 192 -17.04 -3.97 -13.04
C CYS A 192 -17.58 -2.65 -12.54
N CYS A 193 -18.38 -2.01 -13.37
CA CYS A 193 -19.49 -1.26 -12.81
C CYS A 193 -20.05 -2.09 -11.65
N ALA A 194 -20.46 -1.46 -10.57
CA ALA A 194 -21.13 -2.10 -9.42
C ALA A 194 -22.41 -2.87 -9.84
N SER A 195 -22.50 -3.31 -11.10
CA SER A 195 -23.53 -4.16 -11.64
C SER A 195 -23.28 -5.59 -11.16
N SER A 196 -24.35 -6.26 -10.79
CA SER A 196 -24.44 -7.61 -10.25
C SER A 196 -23.81 -8.72 -11.13
N ARG A 197 -23.01 -8.40 -12.13
CA ARG A 197 -22.55 -9.30 -13.18
C ARG A 197 -21.07 -9.67 -13.17
N CYS A 198 -20.24 -9.10 -12.28
CA CYS A 198 -18.84 -9.54 -12.17
C CYS A 198 -18.68 -10.57 -11.04
N PRO A 199 -18.42 -11.85 -11.35
CA PRO A 199 -18.34 -12.91 -10.34
C PRO A 199 -17.19 -12.73 -9.37
N THR A 200 -16.07 -12.16 -9.82
CA THR A 200 -14.82 -12.04 -9.05
C THR A 200 -14.79 -10.87 -8.07
N TRP A 201 -15.63 -9.86 -8.29
CA TRP A 201 -15.67 -8.63 -7.48
C TRP A 201 -16.90 -8.49 -6.58
N LYS A 202 -17.85 -9.47 -6.63
CA LYS A 202 -19.07 -9.43 -5.83
C LYS A 202 -18.84 -9.23 -4.33
N PRO A 203 -17.82 -9.82 -3.69
CA PRO A 203 -17.51 -9.57 -2.30
C PRO A 203 -17.09 -8.12 -2.04
N TRP A 204 -16.29 -7.55 -2.95
CA TRP A 204 -15.65 -6.23 -2.82
C TRP A 204 -16.58 -5.05 -3.13
N THR A 205 -17.61 -5.25 -3.95
CA THR A 205 -18.54 -4.19 -4.36
C THR A 205 -19.78 -4.07 -3.46
N ARG A 206 -20.12 -5.08 -2.65
CA ARG A 206 -21.29 -5.05 -1.77
C ARG A 206 -21.20 -4.04 -0.63
N LEU A 207 -20.00 -3.76 -0.13
CA LEU A 207 -19.79 -2.82 0.98
C LEU A 207 -20.07 -1.37 0.58
N TRP A 208 -19.82 -1.01 -0.67
CA TRP A 208 -20.09 0.34 -1.18
C TRP A 208 -21.58 0.68 -1.26
N ARG A 209 -22.46 -0.31 -1.41
CA ARG A 209 -23.91 -0.08 -1.46
C ARG A 209 -24.53 0.20 -0.07
N LYS A 210 -23.83 -0.11 1.03
CA LYS A 210 -24.34 0.15 2.39
C LYS A 210 -24.04 1.58 2.90
N SER A 211 -23.12 2.30 2.27
CA SER A 211 -22.75 3.67 2.66
C SER A 211 -23.64 4.76 2.04
N GLU A 212 -24.59 4.40 1.20
CA GLU A 212 -25.57 5.32 0.58
C GLU A 212 -26.93 5.40 1.31
N LYS A 213 -27.01 4.91 2.58
CA LYS A 213 -28.21 5.04 3.40
C LYS A 213 -27.98 5.93 4.60
#